data_5b7aa5d491e7994d9e30a0faf95c456f
#
_entry.id   5b7aa5d491e7994d9e30a0faf95c456f
#
_cell.length_a   1.000
_cell.length_b   1.000
_cell.length_c   1.000
_cell.angle_alpha   90.00
_cell.angle_beta   90.00
_cell.angle_gamma   90.00
#
_symmetry.space_group_name_H-M   'P 1'
#
loop_
_entity.id
_entity.type
_entity.pdbx_description
1 polymer ?
#
loop_
_entity_poly.entity_id
_entity_poly.type
_entity_poly.pdbx_seq_one_letter_code
_entity_poly.pdbx_strand_id
1 'polypeptide(L)'
;ILKQAQTQSLEGEKALEAVQLLDGHRLPARLAVITIGVRPNIALAHQAGIKVNTGIVVDNALATSVDGVYAAGDVAEFDGQLYGLWTAAQMQGTIAGRNAVGGNARFDGLPRSSTIKAVGLDLTSIGRFQPEDGSELFLEEDLPDRYRAFVFRDNRMVGALLVGHADLATPAQRAIEERLDFTSLLASAPTCAAIAEKVIGK
;
A
#
# COMPACT_ATOMS: atom_id res chain seq x y z
N ILE A 1 1.19 -16.02 -20.96
CA ILE A 1 1.96 -15.17 -20.01
C ILE A 1 3.40 -15.64 -20.10
N LEU A 2 4.32 -14.74 -20.41
CA LEU A 2 5.75 -14.97 -20.35
C LEU A 2 6.26 -14.53 -18.97
N LYS A 3 6.70 -15.49 -18.16
CA LYS A 3 7.30 -15.22 -16.85
C LYS A 3 8.80 -14.90 -17.02
N GLN A 4 9.33 -13.97 -16.18
CA GLN A 4 10.74 -13.57 -16.18
C GLN A 4 11.22 -12.94 -17.51
N ALA A 5 10.30 -12.52 -18.37
CA ALA A 5 10.62 -11.84 -19.61
C ALA A 5 10.97 -10.37 -19.32
N GLN A 6 12.12 -9.92 -19.83
CA GLN A 6 12.54 -8.53 -19.70
C GLN A 6 12.48 -7.85 -21.07
N THR A 7 11.73 -6.76 -21.14
CA THR A 7 11.63 -5.95 -22.35
C THR A 7 12.91 -5.15 -22.56
N GLN A 8 13.51 -5.26 -23.73
CA GLN A 8 14.68 -4.49 -24.15
C GLN A 8 14.27 -3.20 -24.87
N SER A 9 13.40 -3.30 -25.87
CA SER A 9 12.96 -2.16 -26.68
C SER A 9 11.58 -2.37 -27.28
N LEU A 10 10.98 -1.27 -27.69
CA LEU A 10 9.78 -1.23 -28.54
C LEU A 10 10.24 -0.84 -29.94
N GLU A 11 9.86 -1.65 -30.94
CA GLU A 11 10.30 -1.49 -32.31
C GLU A 11 9.18 -1.01 -33.23
N GLY A 12 9.53 -0.18 -34.20
CA GLY A 12 8.66 0.38 -35.23
C GLY A 12 8.99 1.83 -35.54
N GLU A 13 8.86 2.26 -36.79
CA GLU A 13 9.16 3.64 -37.21
C GLU A 13 7.99 4.60 -36.98
N LYS A 14 6.78 4.26 -37.45
CA LYS A 14 5.57 5.09 -37.37
C LYS A 14 4.54 4.53 -36.42
N ALA A 15 4.60 3.26 -36.14
CA ALA A 15 3.73 2.53 -35.21
C ALA A 15 4.51 1.40 -34.59
N LEU A 16 4.02 0.91 -33.45
CA LEU A 16 4.60 -0.28 -32.81
C LEU A 16 4.42 -1.50 -33.73
N GLU A 17 5.49 -2.20 -34.00
CA GLU A 17 5.52 -3.43 -34.79
C GLU A 17 5.88 -4.65 -33.96
N ALA A 18 6.76 -4.47 -32.95
CA ALA A 18 7.18 -5.54 -32.07
C ALA A 18 7.71 -5.04 -30.72
N VAL A 19 7.76 -5.96 -29.76
CA VAL A 19 8.48 -5.84 -28.50
C VAL A 19 9.67 -6.77 -28.54
N GLN A 20 10.87 -6.25 -28.38
CA GLN A 20 12.11 -7.00 -28.28
C GLN A 20 12.41 -7.34 -26.82
N LEU A 21 12.69 -8.60 -26.53
CA LEU A 21 13.10 -9.07 -25.22
C LEU A 21 14.62 -9.19 -25.12
N LEU A 22 15.16 -9.13 -23.90
CA LEU A 22 16.61 -9.25 -23.66
C LEU A 22 17.18 -10.63 -24.03
N ASP A 23 16.36 -11.67 -24.01
CA ASP A 23 16.73 -13.02 -24.40
C ASP A 23 16.77 -13.24 -25.93
N GLY A 24 16.52 -12.18 -26.71
CA GLY A 24 16.52 -12.23 -28.16
C GLY A 24 15.15 -12.52 -28.79
N HIS A 25 14.12 -12.83 -28.02
CA HIS A 25 12.78 -13.05 -28.58
C HIS A 25 12.17 -11.73 -29.04
N ARG A 26 11.58 -11.76 -30.23
CA ARG A 26 10.84 -10.66 -30.84
C ARG A 26 9.35 -10.99 -30.88
N LEU A 27 8.55 -10.24 -30.16
CA LEU A 27 7.10 -10.42 -30.04
C LEU A 27 6.37 -9.44 -30.94
N PRO A 28 5.69 -9.86 -32.02
CA PRO A 28 4.88 -8.96 -32.83
C PRO A 28 3.78 -8.31 -31.98
N ALA A 29 3.71 -6.98 -32.02
CA ALA A 29 2.73 -6.21 -31.24
C ALA A 29 2.39 -4.90 -31.96
N ARG A 30 1.11 -4.56 -31.95
CA ARG A 30 0.60 -3.29 -32.48
C ARG A 30 0.19 -2.30 -31.38
N LEU A 31 0.17 -2.77 -30.13
CA LEU A 31 -0.11 -2.00 -28.94
C LEU A 31 0.74 -2.59 -27.79
N ALA A 32 1.35 -1.72 -26.99
CA ALA A 32 1.98 -2.10 -25.72
C ALA A 32 1.41 -1.26 -24.58
N VAL A 33 1.06 -1.90 -23.48
CA VAL A 33 0.64 -1.23 -22.26
C VAL A 33 1.71 -1.44 -21.21
N ILE A 34 2.32 -0.34 -20.72
CA ILE A 34 3.41 -0.36 -19.75
C ILE A 34 2.86 -0.06 -18.38
N THR A 35 2.91 -1.05 -17.47
CA THR A 35 2.38 -0.95 -16.10
C THR A 35 3.44 -1.41 -15.08
N ILE A 36 4.58 -0.74 -15.08
CA ILE A 36 5.77 -1.11 -14.29
C ILE A 36 5.95 -0.30 -13.01
N GLY A 37 4.89 0.38 -12.58
CA GLY A 37 4.90 1.26 -11.40
C GLY A 37 5.40 2.67 -11.71
N VAL A 38 5.59 3.44 -10.65
CA VAL A 38 5.99 4.85 -10.70
C VAL A 38 7.18 5.11 -9.78
N ARG A 39 7.92 6.17 -10.06
CA ARG A 39 8.97 6.69 -9.18
C ARG A 39 8.69 8.16 -8.89
N PRO A 40 8.86 8.61 -7.64
CA PRO A 40 8.72 10.01 -7.29
C PRO A 40 9.74 10.88 -8.05
N ASN A 41 9.31 12.05 -8.48
CA ASN A 41 10.24 13.02 -9.07
C ASN A 41 10.86 13.88 -7.95
N ILE A 42 12.04 13.49 -7.50
CA ILE A 42 12.78 14.14 -6.42
C ILE A 42 13.85 15.11 -6.91
N ALA A 43 13.99 15.31 -8.23
CA ALA A 43 15.11 16.05 -8.80
C ALA A 43 15.22 17.50 -8.27
N LEU A 44 14.10 18.20 -8.19
CA LEU A 44 14.07 19.58 -7.68
C LEU A 44 14.48 19.65 -6.18
N ALA A 45 13.96 18.75 -5.37
CA ALA A 45 14.29 18.69 -3.95
C ALA A 45 15.78 18.36 -3.74
N HIS A 46 16.31 17.41 -4.50
CA HIS A 46 17.73 17.06 -4.46
C HIS A 46 18.63 18.24 -4.86
N GLN A 47 18.29 18.97 -5.92
CA GLN A 47 19.02 20.18 -6.35
C GLN A 47 18.97 21.29 -5.31
N ALA A 48 17.87 21.39 -4.55
CA ALA A 48 17.70 22.34 -3.46
C ALA A 48 18.40 21.93 -2.15
N GLY A 49 19.12 20.79 -2.12
CA GLY A 49 19.79 20.29 -0.93
C GLY A 49 18.85 19.69 0.13
N ILE A 50 17.60 19.42 -0.21
CA ILE A 50 16.64 18.74 0.66
C ILE A 50 17.00 17.26 0.73
N LYS A 51 16.94 16.67 1.91
CA LYS A 51 17.21 15.24 2.11
C LYS A 51 16.21 14.39 1.33
N VAL A 52 16.73 13.55 0.45
CA VAL A 52 15.97 12.59 -0.36
C VAL A 52 16.53 11.18 -0.18
N ASN A 53 15.66 10.21 -0.33
CA ASN A 53 16.01 8.81 -0.49
C ASN A 53 15.26 8.28 -1.72
N THR A 54 14.30 7.38 -1.59
CA THR A 54 13.38 7.03 -2.69
C THR A 54 12.39 8.17 -2.95
N GLY A 55 11.98 8.89 -1.90
CA GLY A 55 11.18 10.11 -1.90
C GLY A 55 11.87 11.28 -1.20
N ILE A 56 11.13 12.34 -0.96
CA ILE A 56 11.56 13.47 -0.10
C ILE A 56 11.32 13.04 1.35
N VAL A 57 12.40 12.92 2.11
CA VAL A 57 12.32 12.49 3.52
C VAL A 57 11.63 13.56 4.37
N VAL A 58 10.57 13.17 5.07
CA VAL A 58 9.80 14.04 5.97
C VAL A 58 9.66 13.42 7.36
N ASP A 59 9.45 14.29 8.33
CA ASP A 59 9.07 13.88 9.68
C ASP A 59 7.53 13.73 9.83
N ASN A 60 7.04 13.51 11.05
CA ASN A 60 5.60 13.36 11.31
C ASN A 60 4.81 14.68 11.18
N ALA A 61 5.47 15.83 11.13
CA ALA A 61 4.84 17.11 10.78
C ALA A 61 4.82 17.34 9.26
N LEU A 62 5.35 16.39 8.48
CA LEU A 62 5.61 16.48 7.03
C LEU A 62 6.60 17.59 6.65
N ALA A 63 7.43 18.02 7.61
CA ALA A 63 8.53 18.93 7.39
C ALA A 63 9.72 18.18 6.78
N THR A 64 10.41 18.83 5.84
CA THR A 64 11.62 18.30 5.22
C THR A 64 12.85 18.63 6.08
N SER A 65 14.03 18.27 5.59
CA SER A 65 15.31 18.65 6.21
C SER A 65 15.63 20.15 6.13
N VAL A 66 14.85 20.94 5.41
CA VAL A 66 15.01 22.40 5.27
C VAL A 66 13.85 23.09 5.95
N ASP A 67 14.18 24.00 6.87
CA ASP A 67 13.17 24.73 7.66
C ASP A 67 12.19 25.50 6.77
N GLY A 68 10.91 25.46 7.14
CA GLY A 68 9.81 26.07 6.40
C GLY A 68 9.42 25.36 5.10
N VAL A 69 10.06 24.21 4.76
CA VAL A 69 9.74 23.44 3.58
C VAL A 69 9.07 22.12 3.95
N TYR A 70 7.92 21.86 3.36
CA TYR A 70 7.10 20.67 3.59
C TYR A 70 6.98 19.84 2.30
N ALA A 71 6.78 18.53 2.45
CA ALA A 71 6.45 17.66 1.32
C ALA A 71 5.28 16.74 1.68
N ALA A 72 4.42 16.47 0.70
CA ALA A 72 3.23 15.66 0.88
C ALA A 72 2.87 14.90 -0.40
N GLY A 73 2.12 13.81 -0.27
CA GLY A 73 1.67 12.98 -1.38
C GLY A 73 2.70 11.97 -1.86
N ASP A 74 2.62 11.60 -3.13
CA ASP A 74 3.40 10.50 -3.70
C ASP A 74 4.91 10.72 -3.67
N VAL A 75 5.35 11.94 -3.45
CA VAL A 75 6.77 12.29 -3.36
C VAL A 75 7.30 12.22 -1.92
N ALA A 76 6.43 12.29 -0.92
CA ALA A 76 6.84 12.33 0.49
C ALA A 76 7.16 10.93 1.01
N GLU A 77 8.36 10.76 1.56
CA GLU A 77 8.81 9.54 2.21
C GLU A 77 8.78 9.74 3.74
N PHE A 78 7.79 9.12 4.38
CA PHE A 78 7.61 9.14 5.83
C PHE A 78 7.97 7.76 6.41
N ASP A 79 8.86 7.72 7.39
CA ASP A 79 9.35 6.49 8.04
C ASP A 79 9.80 5.41 7.04
N GLY A 80 10.52 5.82 6.00
CA GLY A 80 11.00 4.95 4.92
C GLY A 80 9.91 4.45 3.97
N GLN A 81 8.68 4.98 4.05
CA GLN A 81 7.55 4.55 3.23
C GLN A 81 7.08 5.62 2.27
N LEU A 82 6.84 5.20 1.02
CA LEU A 82 6.07 5.93 0.01
C LEU A 82 4.68 5.31 -0.06
N TYR A 83 3.65 6.11 0.06
CA TYR A 83 2.28 5.59 0.09
C TYR A 83 1.70 5.34 -1.30
N GLY A 84 1.83 6.31 -2.22
CA GLY A 84 1.26 6.19 -3.57
C GLY A 84 -0.27 6.01 -3.57
N LEU A 85 -0.95 6.57 -2.57
CA LEU A 85 -2.38 6.43 -2.34
C LEU A 85 -3.04 7.80 -2.24
N TRP A 86 -4.17 7.96 -2.90
CA TRP A 86 -4.94 9.21 -2.88
C TRP A 86 -5.31 9.67 -1.46
N THR A 87 -5.78 8.78 -0.62
CA THR A 87 -6.16 9.07 0.77
C THR A 87 -4.98 9.55 1.61
N ALA A 88 -3.81 8.90 1.45
CA ALA A 88 -2.59 9.33 2.10
C ALA A 88 -2.15 10.72 1.63
N ALA A 89 -2.18 10.96 0.31
CA ALA A 89 -1.82 12.24 -0.28
C ALA A 89 -2.72 13.39 0.22
N GLN A 90 -4.03 13.18 0.32
CA GLN A 90 -4.97 14.16 0.87
C GLN A 90 -4.70 14.46 2.35
N MET A 91 -4.48 13.42 3.16
CA MET A 91 -4.20 13.58 4.58
C MET A 91 -2.88 14.30 4.81
N GLN A 92 -1.83 13.86 4.12
CA GLN A 92 -0.52 14.51 4.16
C GLN A 92 -0.58 15.97 3.71
N GLY A 93 -1.27 16.26 2.60
CA GLY A 93 -1.45 17.62 2.11
C GLY A 93 -2.18 18.53 3.13
N THR A 94 -3.19 18.00 3.81
CA THR A 94 -3.92 18.73 4.86
C THR A 94 -3.01 19.03 6.05
N ILE A 95 -2.20 18.08 6.50
CA ILE A 95 -1.27 18.23 7.61
C ILE A 95 -0.16 19.23 7.25
N ALA A 96 0.49 19.02 6.10
CA ALA A 96 1.55 19.91 5.62
C ALA A 96 1.05 21.36 5.47
N GLY A 97 -0.14 21.55 4.88
CA GLY A 97 -0.73 22.87 4.71
C GLY A 97 -1.05 23.56 6.04
N ARG A 98 -1.57 22.82 7.04
CA ARG A 98 -1.79 23.36 8.40
C ARG A 98 -0.50 23.76 9.07
N ASN A 99 0.54 22.94 8.96
CA ASN A 99 1.82 23.18 9.61
C ASN A 99 2.59 24.33 8.95
N ALA A 100 2.47 24.49 7.63
CA ALA A 100 3.06 25.61 6.91
C ALA A 100 2.55 27.00 7.37
N VAL A 101 1.38 27.06 7.99
CA VAL A 101 0.81 28.30 8.56
C VAL A 101 0.88 28.32 10.11
N GLY A 102 1.78 27.54 10.70
CA GLY A 102 2.04 27.56 12.15
C GLY A 102 1.18 26.59 12.96
N GLY A 103 0.50 25.63 12.32
CA GLY A 103 -0.21 24.54 13.01
C GLY A 103 0.76 23.50 13.60
N ASN A 104 0.21 22.51 14.32
CA ASN A 104 0.94 21.41 14.92
C ASN A 104 0.18 20.09 14.72
N ALA A 105 -0.14 19.78 13.46
CA ALA A 105 -0.77 18.51 13.09
C ALA A 105 0.29 17.43 12.85
N ARG A 106 -0.07 16.16 13.08
CA ARG A 106 0.84 15.03 12.92
C ARG A 106 0.27 13.96 12.00
N PHE A 107 1.17 13.36 11.26
CA PHE A 107 0.92 12.20 10.42
C PHE A 107 1.54 10.98 11.09
N ASP A 108 0.71 10.07 11.57
CA ASP A 108 1.18 8.85 12.27
C ASP A 108 1.25 7.64 11.32
N GLY A 109 1.22 7.91 10.01
CA GLY A 109 1.15 6.86 8.98
C GLY A 109 -0.29 6.40 8.72
N LEU A 110 -0.42 5.59 7.70
CA LEU A 110 -1.65 4.87 7.37
C LEU A 110 -1.29 3.41 7.08
N PRO A 111 -2.12 2.45 7.48
CA PRO A 111 -1.96 1.08 7.01
C PRO A 111 -2.06 1.08 5.48
N ARG A 112 -1.14 0.39 4.81
CA ARG A 112 -1.25 0.21 3.35
C ARG A 112 -2.54 -0.54 3.07
N SER A 113 -3.42 0.06 2.29
CA SER A 113 -4.65 -0.57 1.83
C SER A 113 -4.71 -0.50 0.32
N SER A 114 -4.98 -1.62 -0.31
CA SER A 114 -5.15 -1.72 -1.76
C SER A 114 -6.36 -2.60 -2.06
N THR A 115 -7.25 -2.08 -2.90
CA THR A 115 -8.39 -2.86 -3.39
C THR A 115 -8.27 -3.01 -4.89
N ILE A 116 -8.30 -4.24 -5.36
CA ILE A 116 -8.29 -4.59 -6.78
C ILE A 116 -9.63 -5.21 -7.12
N LYS A 117 -10.34 -4.62 -8.08
CA LYS A 117 -11.54 -5.18 -8.69
C LYS A 117 -11.20 -5.56 -10.12
N ALA A 118 -10.93 -6.83 -10.36
CA ALA A 118 -10.53 -7.31 -11.67
C ALA A 118 -11.10 -8.71 -11.94
N VAL A 119 -11.58 -8.93 -13.14
CA VAL A 119 -12.05 -10.25 -13.63
C VAL A 119 -13.08 -10.91 -12.70
N GLY A 120 -13.96 -10.10 -12.08
CA GLY A 120 -14.98 -10.61 -11.16
C GLY A 120 -14.48 -10.93 -9.75
N LEU A 121 -13.20 -10.63 -9.44
CA LEU A 121 -12.64 -10.79 -8.11
C LEU A 121 -12.52 -9.43 -7.41
N ASP A 122 -13.04 -9.35 -6.20
CA ASP A 122 -12.80 -8.26 -5.25
C ASP A 122 -11.71 -8.71 -4.28
N LEU A 123 -10.51 -8.15 -4.42
CA LEU A 123 -9.39 -8.41 -3.53
C LEU A 123 -9.07 -7.14 -2.76
N THR A 124 -9.05 -7.20 -1.44
CA THR A 124 -8.59 -6.11 -0.57
C THR A 124 -7.47 -6.62 0.32
N SER A 125 -6.35 -5.91 0.30
CA SER A 125 -5.21 -6.10 1.20
C SER A 125 -5.08 -4.87 2.08
N ILE A 126 -4.96 -5.05 3.40
CA ILE A 126 -4.84 -3.97 4.39
C ILE A 126 -3.68 -4.31 5.31
N GLY A 127 -2.75 -3.38 5.49
CA GLY A 127 -1.58 -3.58 6.35
C GLY A 127 -0.73 -4.76 5.88
N ARG A 128 -0.44 -5.68 6.78
CA ARG A 128 0.33 -6.90 6.51
C ARG A 128 -0.58 -8.03 6.05
N PHE A 129 -0.26 -8.68 4.98
CA PHE A 129 -1.03 -9.82 4.46
C PHE A 129 -0.36 -11.17 4.74
N GLN A 130 0.83 -11.16 5.34
CA GLN A 130 1.56 -12.34 5.80
C GLN A 130 2.33 -11.98 7.08
N PRO A 131 2.58 -12.94 7.99
CA PRO A 131 3.43 -12.73 9.14
C PRO A 131 4.86 -12.42 8.71
N GLU A 132 5.52 -11.52 9.42
CA GLU A 132 6.94 -11.21 9.22
C GLU A 132 7.84 -12.09 10.08
N ASP A 133 7.35 -12.50 11.25
CA ASP A 133 8.09 -13.34 12.17
C ASP A 133 7.15 -14.22 13.02
N GLY A 134 7.74 -15.08 13.85
CA GLY A 134 7.00 -16.02 14.70
C GLY A 134 6.25 -15.40 15.88
N SER A 135 6.32 -14.08 16.10
CA SER A 135 5.56 -13.38 17.13
C SER A 135 4.15 -12.99 16.69
N GLU A 136 3.86 -13.13 15.40
CA GLU A 136 2.58 -12.79 14.81
C GLU A 136 1.69 -14.02 14.67
N LEU A 137 0.44 -13.88 15.08
CA LEU A 137 -0.58 -14.89 14.85
C LEU A 137 -1.19 -14.68 13.46
N PHE A 138 -1.24 -15.76 12.69
CA PHE A 138 -1.87 -15.77 11.37
C PHE A 138 -3.08 -16.71 11.40
N LEU A 139 -4.23 -16.18 11.02
CA LEU A 139 -5.48 -16.95 10.86
C LEU A 139 -5.94 -16.81 9.43
N GLU A 140 -6.20 -17.93 8.76
CA GLU A 140 -6.69 -17.94 7.39
C GLU A 140 -7.87 -18.90 7.22
N GLU A 141 -8.71 -18.62 6.25
CA GLU A 141 -9.80 -19.47 5.80
C GLU A 141 -9.86 -19.42 4.28
N ASP A 142 -9.66 -20.57 3.65
CA ASP A 142 -9.69 -20.76 2.21
C ASP A 142 -10.97 -21.51 1.81
N LEU A 143 -11.85 -20.84 1.06
CA LEU A 143 -13.11 -21.38 0.56
C LEU A 143 -13.06 -21.39 -0.98
N PRO A 144 -13.88 -22.20 -1.66
CA PRO A 144 -13.79 -22.38 -3.11
C PRO A 144 -13.83 -21.09 -3.93
N ASP A 145 -14.54 -20.05 -3.47
CA ASP A 145 -14.76 -18.78 -4.17
C ASP A 145 -14.38 -17.55 -3.32
N ARG A 146 -13.89 -17.74 -2.11
CA ARG A 146 -13.56 -16.69 -1.15
C ARG A 146 -12.32 -17.04 -0.34
N TYR A 147 -11.57 -16.01 0.06
CA TYR A 147 -10.46 -16.17 0.97
C TYR A 147 -10.41 -15.01 1.95
N ARG A 148 -10.08 -15.29 3.18
CA ARG A 148 -9.78 -14.27 4.18
C ARG A 148 -8.63 -14.70 5.07
N ALA A 149 -7.76 -13.77 5.37
CA ALA A 149 -6.69 -13.95 6.33
C ALA A 149 -6.53 -12.70 7.19
N PHE A 150 -6.11 -12.91 8.42
CA PHE A 150 -5.89 -11.86 9.40
C PHE A 150 -4.55 -12.08 10.09
N VAL A 151 -3.79 -11.00 10.25
CA VAL A 151 -2.50 -10.99 10.95
C VAL A 151 -2.65 -10.18 12.22
N PHE A 152 -2.19 -10.76 13.33
CA PHE A 152 -2.22 -10.11 14.65
C PHE A 152 -0.83 -10.03 15.24
N ARG A 153 -0.53 -8.89 15.86
CA ARG A 153 0.65 -8.67 16.73
C ARG A 153 0.17 -8.02 18.03
N ASP A 154 0.65 -8.52 19.18
CA ASP A 154 0.27 -8.00 20.50
C ASP A 154 -1.25 -7.90 20.68
N ASN A 155 -1.98 -8.93 20.25
CA ASN A 155 -3.45 -9.03 20.27
C ASN A 155 -4.18 -7.91 19.51
N ARG A 156 -3.52 -7.26 18.58
CA ARG A 156 -4.11 -6.25 17.68
C ARG A 156 -3.97 -6.69 16.25
N MET A 157 -5.00 -6.44 15.46
CA MET A 157 -4.95 -6.71 14.03
C MET A 157 -3.95 -5.73 13.38
N VAL A 158 -2.98 -6.27 12.65
CA VAL A 158 -1.97 -5.50 11.90
C VAL A 158 -2.10 -5.70 10.39
N GLY A 159 -2.96 -6.61 9.98
CA GLY A 159 -3.25 -6.83 8.58
C GLY A 159 -4.42 -7.75 8.29
N ALA A 160 -4.94 -7.61 7.07
CA ALA A 160 -5.99 -8.46 6.53
C ALA A 160 -5.83 -8.63 5.02
N LEU A 161 -6.12 -9.82 4.52
CA LEU A 161 -6.24 -10.13 3.09
C LEU A 161 -7.62 -10.73 2.84
N LEU A 162 -8.39 -10.10 1.98
CA LEU A 162 -9.79 -10.40 1.75
C LEU A 162 -10.04 -10.62 0.25
N VAL A 163 -10.54 -11.78 -0.14
CA VAL A 163 -10.99 -12.08 -1.50
C VAL A 163 -12.46 -12.46 -1.44
N GLY A 164 -13.32 -11.75 -2.17
CA GLY A 164 -14.76 -11.98 -2.14
C GLY A 164 -15.47 -11.56 -0.85
N HIS A 165 -14.80 -10.78 0.01
CA HIS A 165 -15.30 -10.25 1.29
C HIS A 165 -15.24 -8.72 1.33
N ALA A 166 -15.85 -8.07 0.33
CA ALA A 166 -15.83 -6.61 0.23
C ALA A 166 -16.49 -5.91 1.43
N ASP A 167 -17.43 -6.56 2.09
CA ASP A 167 -18.13 -6.12 3.29
C ASP A 167 -17.20 -5.99 4.52
N LEU A 168 -16.12 -6.76 4.56
CA LEU A 168 -15.12 -6.71 5.63
C LEU A 168 -14.03 -5.64 5.43
N ALA A 169 -13.88 -5.08 4.22
CA ALA A 169 -12.76 -4.19 3.90
C ALA A 169 -12.70 -2.94 4.82
N THR A 170 -13.78 -2.17 4.87
CA THR A 170 -13.86 -0.96 5.72
C THR A 170 -13.80 -1.30 7.22
N PRO A 171 -14.56 -2.31 7.73
CA PRO A 171 -14.45 -2.71 9.12
C PRO A 171 -13.04 -3.18 9.53
N ALA A 172 -12.36 -3.96 8.70
CA ALA A 172 -11.00 -4.43 9.00
C ALA A 172 -9.99 -3.27 8.99
N GLN A 173 -10.10 -2.35 8.03
CA GLN A 173 -9.28 -1.16 8.01
C GLN A 173 -9.45 -0.34 9.29
N ARG A 174 -10.68 -0.10 9.70
CA ARG A 174 -11.01 0.61 10.94
C ARG A 174 -10.45 -0.11 12.18
N ALA A 175 -10.57 -1.44 12.26
CA ALA A 175 -10.04 -2.23 13.38
C ALA A 175 -8.52 -2.09 13.52
N ILE A 176 -7.79 -1.97 12.40
CA ILE A 176 -6.34 -1.73 12.37
C ILE A 176 -6.02 -0.28 12.79
N GLU A 177 -6.70 0.72 12.21
CA GLU A 177 -6.47 2.14 12.48
C GLU A 177 -6.78 2.51 13.93
N GLU A 178 -7.90 2.02 14.49
CA GLU A 178 -8.31 2.24 15.87
C GLU A 178 -7.59 1.31 16.86
N ARG A 179 -6.72 0.41 16.38
CA ARG A 179 -5.97 -0.56 17.19
C ARG A 179 -6.89 -1.39 18.11
N LEU A 180 -7.98 -1.90 17.55
CA LEU A 180 -8.97 -2.67 18.28
C LEU A 180 -8.33 -3.84 19.04
N ASP A 181 -8.76 -4.06 20.29
CA ASP A 181 -8.25 -5.13 21.14
C ASP A 181 -8.98 -6.47 20.87
N PHE A 182 -8.19 -7.50 20.55
CA PHE A 182 -8.65 -8.86 20.30
C PHE A 182 -8.24 -9.85 21.40
N THR A 183 -7.65 -9.40 22.52
CA THR A 183 -7.08 -10.26 23.57
C THR A 183 -8.06 -11.36 24.01
N SER A 184 -9.29 -11.00 24.37
CA SER A 184 -10.29 -11.95 24.86
C SER A 184 -10.72 -12.96 23.80
N LEU A 185 -10.82 -12.52 22.54
CA LEU A 185 -11.23 -13.37 21.44
C LEU A 185 -10.10 -14.34 21.04
N LEU A 186 -8.88 -13.85 20.92
CA LEU A 186 -7.72 -14.68 20.54
C LEU A 186 -7.38 -15.75 21.57
N ALA A 187 -7.67 -15.51 22.86
CA ALA A 187 -7.49 -16.50 23.92
C ALA A 187 -8.35 -17.76 23.74
N SER A 188 -9.44 -17.68 22.98
CA SER A 188 -10.34 -18.82 22.70
C SER A 188 -10.03 -19.58 21.42
N ALA A 189 -8.88 -19.32 20.78
CA ALA A 189 -8.51 -19.87 19.46
C ALA A 189 -9.63 -19.70 18.41
N PRO A 190 -9.98 -18.47 18.05
CA PRO A 190 -11.17 -18.18 17.25
C PRO A 190 -11.04 -18.63 15.81
N THR A 191 -12.16 -18.79 15.15
CA THR A 191 -12.24 -18.96 13.70
C THR A 191 -12.14 -17.59 13.00
N CYS A 192 -11.81 -17.58 11.70
CA CYS A 192 -11.87 -16.35 10.90
C CYS A 192 -13.28 -15.74 10.85
N ALA A 193 -14.34 -16.56 11.01
CA ALA A 193 -15.70 -16.07 11.13
C ALA A 193 -15.91 -15.23 12.39
N ALA A 194 -15.44 -15.71 13.54
CA ALA A 194 -15.53 -14.98 14.80
C ALA A 194 -14.73 -13.66 14.78
N ILE A 195 -13.56 -13.65 14.11
CA ILE A 195 -12.82 -12.41 13.87
C ILE A 195 -13.64 -11.43 13.03
N ALA A 196 -14.24 -11.90 11.93
CA ALA A 196 -15.07 -11.08 11.06
C ALA A 196 -16.29 -10.47 11.80
N GLU A 197 -16.98 -11.24 12.62
CA GLU A 197 -18.09 -10.75 13.46
C GLU A 197 -17.64 -9.65 14.42
N LYS A 198 -16.52 -9.87 15.12
CA LYS A 198 -15.92 -8.86 16.01
C LYS A 198 -15.57 -7.57 15.29
N VAL A 199 -15.01 -7.67 14.08
CA VAL A 199 -14.62 -6.54 13.25
C VAL A 199 -15.85 -5.73 12.80
N ILE A 200 -16.96 -6.40 12.44
CA ILE A 200 -18.21 -5.75 12.06
C ILE A 200 -18.95 -5.11 13.26
N GLY A 201 -18.57 -5.49 14.48
CA GLY A 201 -19.22 -4.99 15.71
C GLY A 201 -20.47 -5.75 16.09
N LYS A 202 -20.51 -7.03 15.76
CA LYS A 202 -21.57 -7.98 16.16
C LYS A 202 -21.14 -8.83 17.35
#